data_2216422a59d5bf3d672eb003ed9fb77f
#
_entry.id   2216422a59d5bf3d672eb003ed9fb77f
#
_cell.length_a   1.000
_cell.length_b   1.000
_cell.length_c   1.000
_cell.angle_alpha   90.00
_cell.angle_beta   90.00
_cell.angle_gamma   90.00
#
_symmetry.space_group_name_H-M   'P 1'
#
loop_
_entity.id
_entity.type
_entity.pdbx_description
1 polymer ?
#
loop_
_entity_poly.entity_id
_entity_poly.type
_entity_poly.pdbx_seq_one_letter_code
_entity_poly.pdbx_strand_id
1 'polypeptide(L)'
;MRFLLPVLLAVSLSISAAFAQPAPRRAPDLAIHRIGQPDLRLSDYKGKVVLLAFLNTGCTHCQHFAQELGGLQKDYGPKGVQVLAVVFDTGAKDGLAAFREKYVRGFPIGYSDEATVLSWLQQRPEDGYFVPIVAFIDRRGAITSQHLGDDNLFQDPEANIRRQLDRMLKPGAGR
;
A
#
# COMPACT_ATOMS: atom_id res chain seq x y z
N MET A 1 -70.98 17.72 -6.43
CA MET A 1 -70.16 16.54 -6.71
C MET A 1 -68.70 16.97 -6.66
N ARG A 2 -68.01 16.73 -5.53
CA ARG A 2 -66.61 17.15 -5.31
C ARG A 2 -65.74 15.91 -5.51
N PHE A 3 -64.94 15.86 -6.58
CA PHE A 3 -63.95 14.81 -6.85
C PHE A 3 -62.67 15.11 -6.02
N LEU A 4 -62.40 14.26 -5.03
CA LEU A 4 -61.13 14.24 -4.31
C LEU A 4 -60.17 13.36 -5.12
N LEU A 5 -59.14 13.96 -5.71
CA LEU A 5 -57.99 13.24 -6.27
C LEU A 5 -57.06 12.84 -5.11
N PRO A 6 -56.64 11.56 -5.02
CA PRO A 6 -55.59 11.18 -4.09
C PRO A 6 -54.21 11.55 -4.68
N VAL A 7 -53.45 12.37 -3.97
CA VAL A 7 -52.04 12.65 -4.26
C VAL A 7 -51.23 11.47 -3.79
N LEU A 8 -50.73 10.65 -4.72
CA LEU A 8 -49.77 9.60 -4.45
C LEU A 8 -48.40 10.23 -4.24
N LEU A 9 -47.94 10.26 -2.99
CA LEU A 9 -46.62 10.69 -2.60
C LEU A 9 -45.63 9.55 -2.91
N ALA A 10 -44.91 9.64 -4.03
CA ALA A 10 -43.82 8.70 -4.38
C ALA A 10 -42.60 9.01 -3.52
N VAL A 11 -42.39 8.20 -2.49
CA VAL A 11 -41.13 8.24 -1.70
C VAL A 11 -40.05 7.57 -2.53
N SER A 12 -39.21 8.39 -3.16
CA SER A 12 -37.99 7.93 -3.85
C SER A 12 -36.96 7.47 -2.82
N LEU A 13 -36.83 6.16 -2.60
CA LEU A 13 -35.73 5.59 -1.84
C LEU A 13 -34.45 5.74 -2.68
N SER A 14 -33.66 6.75 -2.39
CA SER A 14 -32.30 6.89 -2.93
C SER A 14 -31.42 5.83 -2.25
N ILE A 15 -31.20 4.70 -2.92
CA ILE A 15 -30.21 3.70 -2.52
C ILE A 15 -28.86 4.31 -2.83
N SER A 16 -28.23 4.93 -1.82
CA SER A 16 -26.81 5.28 -1.89
C SER A 16 -26.01 4.00 -2.00
N ALA A 17 -25.51 3.70 -3.20
CA ALA A 17 -24.50 2.65 -3.39
C ALA A 17 -23.27 3.09 -2.63
N ALA A 18 -23.13 2.64 -1.38
CA ALA A 18 -21.88 2.71 -0.65
C ALA A 18 -20.88 1.86 -1.45
N PHE A 19 -19.90 2.49 -2.08
CA PHE A 19 -18.75 1.80 -2.62
C PHE A 19 -18.11 1.05 -1.45
N ALA A 20 -18.35 -0.25 -1.38
CA ALA A 20 -17.77 -1.11 -0.38
C ALA A 20 -16.25 -1.09 -0.60
N GLN A 21 -15.52 -0.45 0.31
CA GLN A 21 -14.08 -0.62 0.38
C GLN A 21 -13.81 -2.12 0.49
N PRO A 22 -12.90 -2.70 -0.33
CA PRO A 22 -12.63 -4.12 -0.22
C PRO A 22 -12.29 -4.45 1.23
N ALA A 23 -12.96 -5.47 1.78
CA ALA A 23 -12.76 -5.90 3.16
C ALA A 23 -11.27 -6.19 3.40
N PRO A 24 -10.74 -5.90 4.60
CA PRO A 24 -9.36 -6.23 4.94
C PRO A 24 -9.10 -7.72 4.65
N ARG A 25 -8.05 -8.02 3.88
CA ARG A 25 -7.66 -9.39 3.55
C ARG A 25 -6.34 -9.74 4.23
N ARG A 26 -6.16 -11.00 4.60
CA ARG A 26 -4.88 -11.46 5.12
C ARG A 26 -3.78 -11.25 4.07
N ALA A 27 -2.68 -10.61 4.45
CA ALA A 27 -1.51 -10.51 3.60
C ALA A 27 -0.90 -11.90 3.39
N PRO A 28 -0.74 -12.38 2.15
CA PRO A 28 0.09 -13.56 1.91
C PRO A 28 1.53 -13.27 2.37
N ASP A 29 2.26 -14.31 2.76
CA ASP A 29 3.68 -14.11 3.03
C ASP A 29 4.40 -13.72 1.73
N LEU A 30 5.35 -12.81 1.82
CA LEU A 30 6.15 -12.33 0.71
C LEU A 30 7.61 -12.45 1.07
N ALA A 31 8.36 -13.20 0.26
CA ALA A 31 9.80 -13.23 0.32
C ALA A 31 10.36 -12.02 -0.44
N ILE A 32 11.19 -11.24 0.24
CA ILE A 32 11.87 -10.06 -0.31
C ILE A 32 13.36 -10.41 -0.39
N HIS A 33 13.85 -10.70 -1.59
CA HIS A 33 15.21 -11.14 -1.80
C HIS A 33 16.21 -10.01 -1.62
N ARG A 34 17.35 -10.28 -0.98
CA ARG A 34 18.41 -9.30 -0.75
C ARG A 34 19.74 -9.78 -1.25
N ILE A 35 20.52 -8.89 -1.86
CA ILE A 35 21.86 -9.25 -2.36
C ILE A 35 22.83 -9.34 -1.19
N GLY A 36 23.46 -10.50 -1.02
CA GLY A 36 24.48 -10.73 0.02
C GLY A 36 23.95 -10.74 1.45
N GLN A 37 22.65 -10.84 1.65
CA GLN A 37 22.00 -10.92 2.96
C GLN A 37 20.86 -11.94 2.93
N PRO A 38 20.43 -12.48 4.08
CA PRO A 38 19.24 -13.32 4.15
C PRO A 38 18.00 -12.57 3.65
N ASP A 39 17.10 -13.30 3.00
CA ASP A 39 15.82 -12.76 2.57
C ASP A 39 15.00 -12.26 3.77
N LEU A 40 14.20 -11.22 3.55
CA LEU A 40 13.17 -10.79 4.49
C LEU A 40 11.87 -11.49 4.14
N ARG A 41 11.10 -11.82 5.16
CA ARG A 41 9.73 -12.29 4.99
C ARG A 41 8.76 -11.27 5.60
N LEU A 42 7.66 -11.01 4.91
CA LEU A 42 6.63 -10.14 5.46
C LEU A 42 6.12 -10.65 6.83
N SER A 43 6.07 -11.96 7.01
CA SER A 43 5.69 -12.61 8.27
C SER A 43 6.60 -12.27 9.45
N ASP A 44 7.84 -11.83 9.23
CA ASP A 44 8.79 -11.43 10.30
C ASP A 44 8.36 -10.11 10.99
N TYR A 45 7.45 -9.38 10.38
CA TYR A 45 7.00 -8.07 10.86
C TYR A 45 5.62 -8.11 11.55
N LYS A 46 5.12 -9.30 11.92
CA LYS A 46 3.91 -9.43 12.72
C LYS A 46 4.00 -8.61 14.01
N GLY A 47 2.89 -7.98 14.39
CA GLY A 47 2.83 -7.08 15.55
C GLY A 47 3.19 -5.63 15.23
N LYS A 48 3.74 -5.34 14.05
CA LYS A 48 3.96 -3.98 13.55
C LYS A 48 2.89 -3.59 12.53
N VAL A 49 2.64 -2.31 12.41
CA VAL A 49 2.00 -1.76 11.20
C VAL A 49 3.07 -1.75 10.11
N VAL A 50 2.76 -2.30 8.94
CA VAL A 50 3.71 -2.32 7.82
C VAL A 50 3.21 -1.42 6.70
N LEU A 51 4.07 -0.52 6.24
CA LEU A 51 3.94 0.20 4.98
C LEU A 51 4.83 -0.50 3.95
N LEU A 52 4.22 -1.30 3.07
CA LEU A 52 4.92 -2.05 2.04
C LEU A 52 4.80 -1.31 0.70
N ALA A 53 5.94 -0.89 0.15
CA ALA A 53 6.02 -0.19 -1.12
C ALA A 53 6.58 -1.12 -2.21
N PHE A 54 5.96 -1.08 -3.40
CA PHE A 54 6.43 -1.75 -4.61
C PHE A 54 6.86 -0.69 -5.62
N LEU A 55 8.09 -0.81 -6.10
CA LEU A 55 8.79 0.23 -6.83
C LEU A 55 9.46 -0.36 -8.08
N ASN A 56 9.71 0.49 -9.07
CA ASN A 56 10.57 0.17 -10.20
C ASN A 56 11.84 1.02 -10.17
N THR A 57 12.98 0.43 -10.44
CA THR A 57 14.29 1.09 -10.31
C THR A 57 14.46 2.26 -11.27
N GLY A 58 13.91 2.15 -12.49
CA GLY A 58 13.94 3.18 -13.53
C GLY A 58 12.87 4.26 -13.42
N CYS A 59 11.93 4.15 -12.48
CA CYS A 59 10.80 5.07 -12.35
C CYS A 59 11.17 6.29 -11.51
N THR A 60 11.13 7.48 -12.09
CA THR A 60 11.46 8.74 -11.37
C THR A 60 10.54 8.99 -10.17
N HIS A 61 9.23 8.74 -10.31
CA HIS A 61 8.29 8.87 -9.19
C HIS A 61 8.64 7.91 -8.05
N CYS A 62 9.04 6.68 -8.37
CA CYS A 62 9.49 5.69 -7.38
C CYS A 62 10.77 6.12 -6.66
N GLN A 63 11.69 6.77 -7.37
CA GLN A 63 12.94 7.29 -6.81
C GLN A 63 12.67 8.39 -5.77
N HIS A 64 11.79 9.34 -6.09
CA HIS A 64 11.39 10.40 -5.16
C HIS A 64 10.63 9.82 -3.97
N PHE A 65 9.68 8.94 -4.24
CA PHE A 65 8.90 8.30 -3.20
C PHE A 65 9.74 7.47 -2.23
N ALA A 66 10.80 6.79 -2.71
CA ALA A 66 11.73 6.08 -1.84
C ALA A 66 12.45 7.01 -0.84
N GLN A 67 12.71 8.25 -1.22
CA GLN A 67 13.30 9.24 -0.29
C GLN A 67 12.28 9.66 0.78
N GLU A 68 11.02 9.88 0.41
CA GLU A 68 9.93 10.20 1.35
C GLU A 68 9.72 9.06 2.35
N LEU A 69 9.78 7.81 1.90
CA LEU A 69 9.69 6.63 2.76
C LEU A 69 10.73 6.62 3.88
N GLY A 70 11.93 7.16 3.64
CA GLY A 70 12.96 7.31 4.65
C GLY A 70 12.55 8.24 5.80
N GLY A 71 11.90 9.37 5.47
CA GLY A 71 11.31 10.28 6.45
C GLY A 71 10.21 9.62 7.27
N LEU A 72 9.32 8.90 6.60
CA LEU A 72 8.24 8.14 7.25
C LEU A 72 8.79 7.07 8.21
N GLN A 73 9.81 6.31 7.78
CA GLN A 73 10.44 5.33 8.67
C GLN A 73 11.05 5.96 9.91
N LYS A 74 11.73 7.10 9.75
CA LYS A 74 12.33 7.84 10.87
C LYS A 74 11.26 8.28 11.88
N ASP A 75 10.16 8.84 11.41
CA ASP A 75 9.13 9.43 12.26
C ASP A 75 8.18 8.42 12.89
N TYR A 76 7.91 7.32 12.18
CA TYR A 76 6.92 6.31 12.57
C TYR A 76 7.52 5.00 13.06
N GLY A 77 8.79 4.72 12.77
CA GLY A 77 9.49 3.53 13.28
C GLY A 77 9.39 3.39 14.80
N PRO A 78 9.71 4.44 15.58
CA PRO A 78 9.56 4.41 17.06
C PRO A 78 8.12 4.18 17.55
N LYS A 79 7.11 4.44 16.71
CA LYS A 79 5.68 4.26 17.01
C LYS A 79 5.17 2.86 16.65
N GLY A 80 6.06 1.98 16.13
CA GLY A 80 5.72 0.60 15.77
C GLY A 80 5.29 0.40 14.31
N VAL A 81 5.68 1.31 13.42
CA VAL A 81 5.58 1.14 11.97
C VAL A 81 6.89 0.59 11.42
N GLN A 82 6.78 -0.27 10.42
CA GLN A 82 7.91 -0.71 9.60
C GLN A 82 7.63 -0.36 8.13
N VAL A 83 8.51 0.40 7.52
CA VAL A 83 8.54 0.58 6.07
C VAL A 83 9.36 -0.54 5.44
N LEU A 84 8.82 -1.16 4.41
CA LEU A 84 9.50 -2.14 3.57
C LEU A 84 9.35 -1.73 2.11
N ALA A 85 10.34 -2.02 1.28
CA ALA A 85 10.20 -1.82 -0.16
C ALA A 85 10.67 -3.03 -0.96
N VAL A 86 10.03 -3.22 -2.11
CA VAL A 86 10.35 -4.27 -3.09
C VAL A 86 10.48 -3.60 -4.46
N VAL A 87 11.63 -3.76 -5.11
CA VAL A 87 11.74 -3.46 -6.54
C VAL A 87 11.44 -4.72 -7.34
N PHE A 88 10.69 -4.59 -8.45
CA PHE A 88 10.16 -5.76 -9.16
C PHE A 88 10.15 -5.62 -10.70
N ASP A 89 10.73 -4.55 -11.23
CA ASP A 89 10.92 -4.36 -12.67
C ASP A 89 11.91 -5.35 -13.27
N THR A 90 11.88 -5.49 -14.57
CA THR A 90 12.89 -6.26 -15.31
C THR A 90 14.27 -5.68 -15.03
N GLY A 91 15.17 -6.50 -14.44
CA GLY A 91 16.49 -6.02 -13.97
C GLY A 91 16.51 -5.47 -12.54
N ALA A 92 15.40 -5.60 -11.79
CA ALA A 92 15.31 -5.17 -10.40
C ALA A 92 16.48 -5.65 -9.52
N LYS A 93 16.91 -6.92 -9.70
CA LYS A 93 18.07 -7.48 -8.98
C LYS A 93 19.36 -6.71 -9.25
N ASP A 94 19.62 -6.39 -10.52
CA ASP A 94 20.86 -5.72 -10.94
C ASP A 94 20.85 -4.23 -10.57
N GLY A 95 19.69 -3.57 -10.67
CA GLY A 95 19.49 -2.17 -10.33
C GLY A 95 19.39 -1.89 -8.83
N LEU A 96 19.09 -2.90 -8.00
CA LEU A 96 18.81 -2.72 -6.57
C LEU A 96 19.93 -2.02 -5.82
N ALA A 97 21.19 -2.40 -6.07
CA ALA A 97 22.33 -1.84 -5.33
C ALA A 97 22.43 -0.33 -5.51
N ALA A 98 22.40 0.14 -6.77
CA ALA A 98 22.47 1.57 -7.11
C ALA A 98 21.22 2.32 -6.61
N PHE A 99 20.03 1.74 -6.76
CA PHE A 99 18.79 2.33 -6.26
C PHE A 99 18.84 2.52 -4.75
N ARG A 100 19.25 1.48 -4.00
CA ARG A 100 19.38 1.53 -2.55
C ARG A 100 20.37 2.59 -2.09
N GLU A 101 21.54 2.63 -2.69
CA GLU A 101 22.59 3.61 -2.34
C GLU A 101 22.09 5.04 -2.53
N LYS A 102 21.40 5.29 -3.62
CA LYS A 102 21.02 6.65 -4.01
C LYS A 102 19.74 7.15 -3.33
N TYR A 103 18.72 6.30 -3.15
CA TYR A 103 17.38 6.74 -2.78
C TYR A 103 16.85 6.21 -1.45
N VAL A 104 17.46 5.14 -0.88
CA VAL A 104 16.90 4.48 0.31
C VAL A 104 17.66 4.87 1.57
N ARG A 105 16.93 5.32 2.58
CA ARG A 105 17.50 5.70 3.89
C ARG A 105 16.67 5.12 5.03
N GLY A 106 17.29 4.26 5.85
CA GLY A 106 16.75 3.85 7.14
C GLY A 106 15.65 2.78 7.12
N PHE A 107 15.36 2.15 5.98
CA PHE A 107 14.39 1.06 5.89
C PHE A 107 14.91 -0.09 5.00
N PRO A 108 14.43 -1.33 5.20
CA PRO A 108 14.82 -2.46 4.37
C PRO A 108 14.21 -2.39 2.97
N ILE A 109 15.01 -2.77 1.98
CA ILE A 109 14.58 -2.95 0.59
C ILE A 109 15.19 -4.22 0.01
N GLY A 110 14.49 -4.87 -0.87
CA GLY A 110 14.96 -5.99 -1.67
C GLY A 110 14.25 -6.04 -3.01
N TYR A 111 14.32 -7.18 -3.68
CA TYR A 111 13.66 -7.41 -4.96
C TYR A 111 12.78 -8.64 -4.93
N SER A 112 11.87 -8.72 -5.87
CA SER A 112 11.08 -9.91 -6.22
C SER A 112 10.83 -9.90 -7.72
N ASP A 113 10.28 -10.98 -8.25
CA ASP A 113 9.82 -11.02 -9.63
C ASP A 113 8.42 -10.41 -9.78
N GLU A 114 8.14 -9.90 -10.98
CA GLU A 114 6.88 -9.22 -11.28
C GLU A 114 5.66 -10.12 -11.06
N ALA A 115 5.73 -11.38 -11.50
CA ALA A 115 4.60 -12.30 -11.38
C ALA A 115 4.24 -12.57 -9.91
N THR A 116 5.25 -12.75 -9.06
CA THR A 116 5.06 -12.89 -7.61
C THR A 116 4.42 -11.64 -7.01
N VAL A 117 4.90 -10.45 -7.37
CA VAL A 117 4.36 -9.19 -6.86
C VAL A 117 2.93 -8.96 -7.32
N LEU A 118 2.64 -9.12 -8.61
CA LEU A 118 1.28 -8.95 -9.13
C LEU A 118 0.30 -9.96 -8.53
N SER A 119 0.71 -11.21 -8.35
CA SER A 119 -0.09 -12.23 -7.66
C SER A 119 -0.39 -11.81 -6.21
N TRP A 120 0.62 -11.30 -5.48
CA TRP A 120 0.46 -10.82 -4.11
C TRP A 120 -0.51 -9.63 -4.03
N LEU A 121 -0.41 -8.69 -4.99
CA LEU A 121 -1.28 -7.53 -5.13
C LEU A 121 -2.70 -7.90 -5.59
N GLN A 122 -2.92 -9.13 -6.06
CA GLN A 122 -4.15 -9.55 -6.77
C GLN A 122 -4.43 -8.68 -8.00
N GLN A 123 -3.36 -8.25 -8.67
CA GLN A 123 -3.40 -7.46 -9.89
C GLN A 123 -3.18 -8.36 -11.10
N ARG A 124 -4.00 -8.23 -12.13
CA ARG A 124 -3.83 -8.95 -13.38
C ARG A 124 -2.90 -8.16 -14.30
N PRO A 125 -1.92 -8.80 -14.95
CA PRO A 125 -0.99 -8.11 -15.85
C PRO A 125 -1.68 -7.35 -16.99
N GLU A 126 -2.79 -7.90 -17.50
CA GLU A 126 -3.57 -7.33 -18.61
C GLU A 126 -4.32 -6.04 -18.23
N ASP A 127 -4.58 -5.80 -16.96
CA ASP A 127 -5.24 -4.58 -16.50
C ASP A 127 -4.27 -3.38 -16.47
N GLY A 128 -2.95 -3.65 -16.58
CA GLY A 128 -1.92 -2.66 -16.36
C GLY A 128 -1.83 -2.21 -14.90
N TYR A 129 -0.76 -1.52 -14.58
CA TYR A 129 -0.60 -0.93 -13.24
C TYR A 129 0.34 0.27 -13.30
N PHE A 130 0.17 1.19 -12.37
CA PHE A 130 1.04 2.34 -12.18
C PHE A 130 1.83 2.20 -10.88
N VAL A 131 3.11 2.50 -10.95
CA VAL A 131 4.00 2.55 -9.78
C VAL A 131 4.32 3.99 -9.40
N PRO A 132 4.59 4.28 -8.13
CA PRO A 132 4.74 3.36 -6.99
C PRO A 132 3.40 2.75 -6.55
N ILE A 133 3.45 1.56 -5.92
CA ILE A 133 2.28 0.93 -5.30
C ILE A 133 2.56 0.82 -3.82
N VAL A 134 1.54 1.02 -2.97
CA VAL A 134 1.66 0.81 -1.52
C VAL A 134 0.55 -0.06 -0.99
N ALA A 135 0.88 -0.87 0.00
CA ALA A 135 -0.07 -1.62 0.81
C ALA A 135 0.15 -1.28 2.29
N PHE A 136 -0.96 -1.02 2.98
CA PHE A 136 -0.99 -0.83 4.43
C PHE A 136 -1.43 -2.11 5.09
N ILE A 137 -0.61 -2.62 6.02
CA ILE A 137 -0.82 -3.89 6.69
C ILE A 137 -0.88 -3.64 8.20
N ASP A 138 -1.93 -4.12 8.84
CA ASP A 138 -2.13 -3.94 10.27
C ASP A 138 -1.25 -4.90 11.10
N ARG A 139 -1.26 -4.72 12.43
CA ARG A 139 -0.47 -5.55 13.35
C ARG A 139 -0.83 -7.03 13.34
N ARG A 140 -2.01 -7.39 12.83
CA ARG A 140 -2.47 -8.79 12.67
C ARG A 140 -2.04 -9.40 11.34
N GLY A 141 -1.43 -8.60 10.46
CA GLY A 141 -1.02 -9.00 9.13
C GLY A 141 -2.15 -8.96 8.11
N ALA A 142 -3.16 -8.12 8.32
CA ALA A 142 -4.19 -7.87 7.32
C ALA A 142 -3.87 -6.63 6.49
N ILE A 143 -3.98 -6.73 5.17
CA ILE A 143 -3.95 -5.59 4.26
C ILE A 143 -5.24 -4.81 4.48
N THR A 144 -5.12 -3.58 4.95
CA THR A 144 -6.25 -2.69 5.23
C THR A 144 -6.57 -1.78 4.04
N SER A 145 -5.57 -1.47 3.24
CA SER A 145 -5.74 -0.76 1.96
C SER A 145 -4.54 -0.99 1.05
N GLN A 146 -4.77 -0.82 -0.25
CA GLN A 146 -3.78 -0.94 -1.30
C GLN A 146 -4.05 0.16 -2.33
N HIS A 147 -3.00 0.84 -2.80
CA HIS A 147 -3.09 2.00 -3.68
C HIS A 147 -2.09 1.85 -4.82
N LEU A 148 -2.57 1.95 -6.05
CA LEU A 148 -1.76 2.00 -7.27
C LEU A 148 -1.29 3.44 -7.53
N GLY A 149 -0.30 3.63 -8.38
CA GLY A 149 0.34 4.93 -8.62
C GLY A 149 -0.55 6.04 -9.20
N ASP A 150 -1.73 5.70 -9.70
CA ASP A 150 -2.76 6.62 -10.18
C ASP A 150 -3.82 6.95 -9.13
N ASP A 151 -3.74 6.36 -7.93
CA ASP A 151 -4.65 6.64 -6.82
C ASP A 151 -4.43 8.04 -6.24
N ASN A 152 -5.51 8.64 -5.72
CA ASN A 152 -5.47 9.94 -5.04
C ASN A 152 -4.50 10.02 -3.87
N LEU A 153 -4.07 8.89 -3.32
CA LEU A 153 -3.01 8.86 -2.30
C LEU A 153 -1.74 9.54 -2.81
N PHE A 154 -1.40 9.37 -4.09
CA PHE A 154 -0.17 9.88 -4.68
C PHE A 154 -0.24 11.35 -5.17
N GLN A 155 -1.37 12.04 -4.96
CA GLN A 155 -1.44 13.51 -5.17
C GLN A 155 -0.68 14.29 -4.09
N ASP A 156 -0.65 13.76 -2.84
CA ASP A 156 0.16 14.26 -1.72
C ASP A 156 0.52 13.04 -0.86
N PRO A 157 1.53 12.25 -1.32
CA PRO A 157 1.78 10.93 -0.73
C PRO A 157 2.21 11.02 0.73
N GLU A 158 3.08 11.97 1.09
CA GLU A 158 3.54 12.11 2.46
C GLU A 158 2.39 12.41 3.42
N ALA A 159 1.57 13.43 3.14
CA ALA A 159 0.46 13.80 4.01
C ALA A 159 -0.61 12.72 4.07
N ASN A 160 -0.93 12.07 2.94
CA ASN A 160 -1.94 11.03 2.88
C ASN A 160 -1.51 9.77 3.65
N ILE A 161 -0.25 9.35 3.49
CA ILE A 161 0.31 8.21 4.21
C ILE A 161 0.38 8.50 5.70
N ARG A 162 0.83 9.67 6.12
CA ARG A 162 0.86 10.07 7.53
C ARG A 162 -0.54 9.97 8.16
N ARG A 163 -1.56 10.51 7.50
CA ARG A 163 -2.96 10.39 7.98
C ARG A 163 -3.42 8.94 8.11
N GLN A 164 -3.03 8.08 7.17
CA GLN A 164 -3.38 6.66 7.23
C GLN A 164 -2.67 5.95 8.38
N LEU A 165 -1.35 6.15 8.53
CA LEU A 165 -0.58 5.57 9.61
C LEU A 165 -1.08 6.03 10.99
N ASP A 166 -1.42 7.31 11.15
CA ASP A 166 -1.98 7.85 12.40
C ASP A 166 -3.31 7.18 12.76
N ARG A 167 -4.16 6.89 11.76
CA ARG A 167 -5.40 6.12 12.00
C ARG A 167 -5.11 4.70 12.48
N MET A 168 -4.15 4.03 11.84
CA MET A 168 -3.79 2.64 12.15
C MET A 168 -3.10 2.48 13.51
N LEU A 169 -2.46 3.54 14.00
CA LEU A 169 -1.76 3.55 15.29
C LEU A 169 -2.68 3.85 16.48
N LYS A 170 -3.91 4.33 16.26
CA LYS A 170 -4.87 4.59 17.34
C LYS A 170 -5.19 3.31 18.10
N PRO A 171 -5.32 3.37 19.45
CA PRO A 171 -5.76 2.22 20.23
C PRO A 171 -7.11 1.71 19.72
N GLY A 172 -7.19 0.42 19.43
CA GLY A 172 -8.43 -0.20 18.92
C GLY A 172 -8.59 -0.20 17.39
N ALA A 173 -7.72 0.42 16.64
CA ALA A 173 -7.70 0.33 15.18
C ALA A 173 -7.22 -1.06 14.72
N GLY A 174 -8.03 -2.07 14.89
CA GLY A 174 -7.67 -3.45 14.53
C GLY A 174 -8.46 -4.49 15.33
N ARG A 175 -9.53 -4.04 16.00
CA ARG A 175 -10.53 -4.97 16.60
C ARG A 175 -11.62 -5.32 15.62
#